data_fbd5b266c65f649f36e4e0ad2ee19b88
#
_entry.id   fbd5b266c65f649f36e4e0ad2ee19b88
#
_cell.length_a   1.000
_cell.length_b   1.000
_cell.length_c   1.000
_cell.angle_alpha   90.00
_cell.angle_beta   90.00
_cell.angle_gamma   90.00
#
_symmetry.space_group_name_H-M   'P 1'
#
loop_
_entity.id
_entity.type
_entity.pdbx_description
1 polymer ?
#
loop_
_entity_poly.entity_id
_entity_poly.type
_entity_poly.pdbx_seq_one_letter_code
_entity_poly.pdbx_strand_id
1 'polypeptide(L)'
;MKRLVFYSLLFAGLATLAFAAQQGNKSADTPRANANFVADDDGGLTEIVPADLATKGPRASGTVPVMKSVQQVSIFLGAAWGDQQARIRQTRLPDFAGYHSEPTVTELQNHNVEVIPAAPRVEDFSDLSKGPVNDLTIQRKLVEMLGNHALPPPAANTIYVIFLAPGITSTLGASKAGIDYAAYHNLLHLDMSEVRYAVVPYQENADRHNAAASQAFVDTVFNPTGSPN
;
A
#
# COMPACT_ATOMS: atom_id res chain seq x y z
N MET A 1 32.06 -12.61 69.98
CA MET A 1 31.01 -12.33 71.01
C MET A 1 29.68 -12.17 70.27
N LYS A 2 28.68 -12.94 70.75
CA LYS A 2 27.22 -12.80 70.64
C LYS A 2 26.65 -12.62 69.21
N ARG A 3 26.09 -13.66 68.58
CA ARG A 3 24.75 -14.24 68.72
C ARG A 3 23.64 -13.17 68.65
N LEU A 4 22.88 -13.20 67.59
CA LEU A 4 21.43 -13.33 67.73
C LEU A 4 20.80 -13.86 66.43
N VAL A 5 20.15 -14.98 66.59
CA VAL A 5 19.26 -15.68 65.69
C VAL A 5 17.87 -15.05 65.95
N PHE A 6 17.12 -14.71 64.90
CA PHE A 6 15.67 -14.61 65.01
C PHE A 6 14.99 -15.34 63.82
N TYR A 7 14.31 -16.36 64.21
CA TYR A 7 13.27 -17.07 63.50
C TYR A 7 11.98 -16.25 63.53
N SER A 8 11.23 -16.27 62.50
CA SER A 8 9.74 -16.28 62.49
C SER A 8 9.24 -16.37 61.09
N LEU A 9 8.76 -17.52 60.71
CA LEU A 9 7.35 -17.97 60.62
C LEU A 9 6.66 -17.45 59.36
N LEU A 10 6.55 -18.35 58.43
CA LEU A 10 5.34 -18.88 57.77
C LEU A 10 4.08 -18.03 57.88
N PHE A 11 3.60 -17.60 56.72
CA PHE A 11 2.15 -17.59 56.43
C PHE A 11 1.96 -18.02 54.98
N ALA A 12 1.51 -19.28 54.86
CA ALA A 12 0.89 -19.81 53.65
C ALA A 12 -0.50 -19.18 53.50
N GLY A 13 -0.68 -18.40 52.45
CA GLY A 13 -1.98 -17.91 52.04
C GLY A 13 -2.26 -18.39 50.66
N LEU A 14 -2.81 -19.59 50.50
CA LEU A 14 -3.45 -20.03 49.26
C LEU A 14 -4.70 -19.17 49.03
N ALA A 15 -4.62 -18.19 48.18
CA ALA A 15 -5.78 -17.54 47.60
C ALA A 15 -5.94 -18.14 46.19
N THR A 16 -6.65 -19.22 46.09
CA THR A 16 -7.21 -19.72 44.83
C THR A 16 -8.29 -18.76 44.35
N LEU A 17 -7.91 -17.79 43.58
CA LEU A 17 -8.84 -17.03 42.76
C LEU A 17 -9.20 -17.87 41.54
N ALA A 18 -10.31 -18.56 41.66
CA ALA A 18 -11.01 -19.14 40.53
C ALA A 18 -11.49 -17.97 39.63
N PHE A 19 -10.73 -17.62 38.63
CA PHE A 19 -11.25 -16.85 37.51
C PHE A 19 -12.16 -17.79 36.71
N ALA A 20 -13.46 -17.68 36.98
CA ALA A 20 -14.46 -18.18 36.07
C ALA A 20 -14.25 -17.42 34.75
N ALA A 21 -13.64 -18.09 33.79
CA ALA A 21 -13.64 -17.67 32.40
C ALA A 21 -15.11 -17.70 31.93
N GLN A 22 -15.76 -16.58 32.02
CA GLN A 22 -17.01 -16.32 31.37
C GLN A 22 -16.68 -16.23 29.87
N GLN A 23 -16.63 -17.37 29.22
CA GLN A 23 -16.71 -17.45 27.76
C GLN A 23 -18.08 -16.91 27.36
N GLY A 24 -18.19 -15.60 27.36
CA GLY A 24 -19.17 -14.90 26.60
C GLY A 24 -18.83 -15.17 25.12
N ASN A 25 -19.57 -16.08 24.54
CA ASN A 25 -19.63 -16.32 23.12
C ASN A 25 -20.28 -15.08 22.47
N LYS A 26 -19.57 -13.94 22.50
CA LYS A 26 -19.79 -12.87 21.56
C LYS A 26 -19.17 -13.39 20.26
N SER A 27 -20.02 -14.03 19.46
CA SER A 27 -19.87 -13.95 18.02
C SER A 27 -19.77 -12.45 17.71
N ALA A 28 -18.56 -11.92 17.76
CA ALA A 28 -18.28 -10.65 17.17
C ALA A 28 -18.62 -10.87 15.69
N ASP A 29 -19.70 -10.26 15.25
CA ASP A 29 -19.82 -9.88 13.84
C ASP A 29 -18.57 -9.05 13.55
N THR A 30 -17.51 -9.74 13.17
CA THR A 30 -16.38 -9.11 12.47
C THR A 30 -17.06 -8.55 11.23
N PRO A 31 -17.08 -7.21 11.03
CA PRO A 31 -17.58 -6.69 9.78
C PRO A 31 -16.84 -7.49 8.72
N ARG A 32 -17.56 -8.16 7.82
CA ARG A 32 -16.95 -8.77 6.65
C ARG A 32 -16.21 -7.63 6.03
N ALA A 33 -14.88 -7.62 6.23
CA ALA A 33 -13.99 -6.68 5.55
C ALA A 33 -14.45 -6.70 4.10
N ASN A 34 -14.87 -5.57 3.58
CA ASN A 34 -15.18 -5.47 2.16
C ASN A 34 -14.03 -6.17 1.45
N ALA A 35 -14.31 -6.97 0.43
CA ALA A 35 -13.29 -7.81 -0.23
C ALA A 35 -12.05 -7.03 -0.72
N ASN A 36 -12.10 -5.70 -0.63
CA ASN A 36 -11.07 -4.77 -1.06
C ASN A 36 -10.21 -4.21 0.09
N PHE A 37 -10.32 -4.70 1.32
CA PHE A 37 -9.50 -4.21 2.42
C PHE A 37 -8.76 -5.37 3.10
N VAL A 38 -7.48 -5.17 3.40
CA VAL A 38 -6.64 -6.11 4.16
C VAL A 38 -5.98 -5.39 5.32
N ALA A 39 -5.69 -6.14 6.40
CA ALA A 39 -4.92 -5.62 7.52
C ALA A 39 -3.49 -5.32 7.07
N ASP A 40 -3.02 -4.10 7.34
CA ASP A 40 -1.65 -3.67 7.13
C ASP A 40 -0.74 -4.03 8.31
N ASP A 41 0.53 -3.64 8.22
CA ASP A 41 1.54 -3.96 9.24
C ASP A 41 1.32 -3.19 10.56
N ASP A 42 0.59 -2.09 10.53
CA ASP A 42 0.26 -1.25 11.69
C ASP A 42 -1.08 -1.65 12.33
N GLY A 43 -1.77 -2.65 11.78
CA GLY A 43 -3.07 -3.14 12.24
C GLY A 43 -4.26 -2.31 11.74
N GLY A 44 -4.01 -1.36 10.84
CA GLY A 44 -5.04 -0.66 10.06
C GLY A 44 -5.63 -1.53 8.96
N LEU A 45 -6.53 -0.96 8.18
CA LEU A 45 -7.06 -1.59 6.97
C LEU A 45 -6.66 -0.75 5.77
N THR A 46 -5.98 -1.39 4.82
CA THR A 46 -5.55 -0.76 3.57
C THR A 46 -6.39 -1.27 2.41
N GLU A 47 -6.86 -0.36 1.57
CA GLU A 47 -7.61 -0.70 0.36
C GLU A 47 -6.68 -1.33 -0.69
N ILE A 48 -7.12 -2.48 -1.19
CA ILE A 48 -6.38 -3.27 -2.17
C ILE A 48 -7.13 -3.36 -3.48
N VAL A 49 -6.39 -3.60 -4.56
CA VAL A 49 -6.91 -4.12 -5.82
C VAL A 49 -6.79 -5.64 -5.75
N PRO A 50 -7.89 -6.40 -5.73
CA PRO A 50 -7.85 -7.86 -5.61
C PRO A 50 -7.02 -8.53 -6.71
N ALA A 51 -6.36 -9.65 -6.41
CA ALA A 51 -5.49 -10.35 -7.36
C ALA A 51 -6.23 -10.92 -8.58
N ASP A 52 -7.52 -11.18 -8.44
CA ASP A 52 -8.41 -11.68 -9.48
C ASP A 52 -9.08 -10.56 -10.30
N LEU A 53 -8.58 -9.33 -10.20
CA LEU A 53 -9.13 -8.18 -10.89
C LEU A 53 -9.42 -8.50 -12.36
N ALA A 54 -10.69 -8.38 -12.72
CA ALA A 54 -11.12 -8.51 -14.11
C ALA A 54 -10.69 -7.26 -14.91
N THR A 55 -10.12 -7.48 -16.09
CA THR A 55 -9.57 -6.44 -16.99
C THR A 55 -10.67 -5.59 -17.69
N LYS A 56 -11.64 -5.12 -16.95
CA LYS A 56 -12.75 -4.29 -17.51
C LYS A 56 -12.49 -2.79 -17.48
N GLY A 57 -11.28 -2.40 -17.11
CA GLY A 57 -10.91 -1.01 -16.88
C GLY A 57 -11.20 -0.57 -15.44
N PRO A 58 -10.58 0.53 -15.02
CA PRO A 58 -10.74 1.06 -13.68
C PRO A 58 -12.15 1.60 -13.46
N ARG A 59 -12.62 1.51 -12.21
CA ARG A 59 -13.91 2.06 -11.77
C ARG A 59 -13.72 2.79 -10.46
N ALA A 60 -14.34 3.95 -10.36
CA ALA A 60 -14.36 4.70 -9.13
C ALA A 60 -15.07 3.92 -8.02
N SER A 61 -14.44 3.81 -6.87
CA SER A 61 -15.02 3.19 -5.67
C SER A 61 -16.02 4.11 -4.96
N GLY A 62 -16.02 5.39 -5.28
CA GLY A 62 -16.90 6.41 -4.73
C GLY A 62 -17.58 7.28 -5.80
N THR A 63 -18.60 8.02 -5.38
CA THR A 63 -19.35 8.95 -6.28
C THR A 63 -18.77 10.36 -6.31
N VAL A 64 -18.00 10.74 -5.29
CA VAL A 64 -17.40 12.07 -5.15
C VAL A 64 -15.89 11.93 -4.99
N PRO A 65 -15.10 12.41 -5.94
CA PRO A 65 -13.65 12.37 -5.82
C PRO A 65 -13.17 13.33 -4.72
N VAL A 66 -12.22 12.87 -3.91
CA VAL A 66 -11.54 13.71 -2.93
C VAL A 66 -10.55 14.65 -3.65
N MET A 67 -9.86 14.14 -4.66
CA MET A 67 -8.94 14.92 -5.49
C MET A 67 -9.68 15.47 -6.70
N LYS A 68 -9.54 16.79 -6.96
CA LYS A 68 -10.18 17.48 -8.09
C LYS A 68 -9.28 17.57 -9.32
N SER A 69 -7.99 17.47 -9.12
CA SER A 69 -6.99 17.33 -10.17
C SER A 69 -5.97 16.32 -9.71
N VAL A 70 -5.30 15.64 -10.64
CA VAL A 70 -4.36 14.59 -10.32
C VAL A 70 -3.20 14.54 -11.30
N GLN A 71 -1.99 14.38 -10.75
CA GLN A 71 -0.74 14.16 -11.49
C GLN A 71 -0.06 12.91 -10.98
N GLN A 72 0.29 12.01 -11.88
CA GLN A 72 1.06 10.82 -11.55
C GLN A 72 2.57 11.10 -11.55
N VAL A 73 3.27 10.58 -10.55
CA VAL A 73 4.72 10.43 -10.52
C VAL A 73 5.02 8.94 -10.47
N SER A 74 5.54 8.39 -11.55
CA SER A 74 5.87 6.96 -11.65
C SER A 74 7.25 6.68 -11.11
N ILE A 75 7.37 5.70 -10.20
CA ILE A 75 8.62 5.27 -9.58
C ILE A 75 8.85 3.80 -9.91
N PHE A 76 9.91 3.49 -10.61
CA PHE A 76 10.35 2.12 -10.89
C PHE A 76 11.39 1.71 -9.86
N LEU A 77 11.02 0.83 -8.94
CA LEU A 77 11.79 0.51 -7.75
C LEU A 77 12.29 -0.94 -7.77
N GLY A 78 13.62 -1.11 -7.70
CA GLY A 78 14.30 -2.39 -7.64
C GLY A 78 15.23 -2.67 -8.81
N ALA A 79 16.34 -3.40 -8.54
CA ALA A 79 17.44 -3.63 -9.46
C ALA A 79 17.04 -4.33 -10.78
N ALA A 80 16.07 -5.25 -10.71
CA ALA A 80 15.67 -6.01 -11.91
C ALA A 80 14.98 -5.18 -12.99
N TRP A 81 14.53 -3.96 -12.69
CA TRP A 81 14.09 -3.02 -13.71
C TRP A 81 15.22 -2.60 -14.66
N GLY A 82 16.47 -2.52 -14.16
CA GLY A 82 17.65 -2.23 -14.97
C GLY A 82 17.86 -3.27 -16.09
N ASP A 83 17.68 -4.55 -15.76
CA ASP A 83 17.89 -5.66 -16.71
C ASP A 83 16.71 -5.85 -17.68
N GLN A 84 15.51 -5.56 -17.24
CA GLN A 84 14.29 -5.78 -18.03
C GLN A 84 13.82 -4.55 -18.81
N GLN A 85 14.36 -3.37 -18.55
CA GLN A 85 13.94 -2.14 -19.23
C GLN A 85 13.96 -2.27 -20.76
N ALA A 86 14.92 -3.00 -21.31
CA ALA A 86 14.96 -3.22 -22.76
C ALA A 86 13.76 -4.05 -23.27
N ARG A 87 13.32 -5.06 -22.52
CA ARG A 87 12.17 -5.90 -22.89
C ARG A 87 10.85 -5.19 -22.71
N ILE A 88 10.70 -4.49 -21.61
CA ILE A 88 9.46 -3.78 -21.26
C ILE A 88 9.31 -2.54 -22.14
N ARG A 89 10.38 -1.83 -22.47
CA ARG A 89 10.34 -0.72 -23.44
C ARG A 89 9.89 -1.16 -24.83
N GLN A 90 10.14 -2.42 -25.20
CA GLN A 90 9.72 -2.95 -26.49
C GLN A 90 8.24 -3.37 -26.53
N THR A 91 7.62 -3.67 -25.38
CA THR A 91 6.33 -4.34 -25.36
C THR A 91 5.12 -3.53 -24.87
N ARG A 92 5.20 -2.35 -24.31
CA ARG A 92 4.07 -1.50 -23.87
C ARG A 92 4.35 -0.67 -22.62
N LEU A 93 5.58 -0.32 -22.32
CA LEU A 93 5.94 0.54 -21.21
C LEU A 93 5.42 1.98 -21.24
N PRO A 94 5.00 2.54 -22.37
CA PRO A 94 4.28 3.80 -22.33
C PRO A 94 3.14 3.81 -21.31
N ASP A 95 2.44 2.65 -21.18
CA ASP A 95 1.27 2.56 -20.30
C ASP A 95 1.62 2.55 -18.81
N PHE A 96 2.81 2.06 -18.44
CA PHE A 96 3.28 2.10 -17.04
C PHE A 96 3.89 3.45 -16.64
N ALA A 97 4.43 4.20 -17.58
CA ALA A 97 5.22 5.39 -17.29
C ALA A 97 4.40 6.68 -17.11
N GLY A 98 3.13 6.56 -16.74
CA GLY A 98 2.29 7.73 -16.50
C GLY A 98 1.41 8.09 -17.67
N TYR A 99 1.27 7.21 -18.63
CA TYR A 99 0.16 7.27 -19.57
C TYR A 99 -1.03 6.60 -18.89
N HIS A 100 -1.94 7.44 -18.45
CA HIS A 100 -3.24 6.94 -18.08
C HIS A 100 -3.85 6.30 -19.33
N SER A 101 -4.24 5.06 -19.22
CA SER A 101 -5.00 4.43 -20.28
C SER A 101 -6.26 5.27 -20.56
N GLU A 102 -6.72 5.26 -21.80
CA GLU A 102 -7.95 5.99 -22.15
C GLU A 102 -9.13 5.67 -21.21
N PRO A 103 -9.36 4.42 -20.76
CA PRO A 103 -10.36 4.12 -19.74
C PRO A 103 -10.13 4.83 -18.41
N THR A 104 -8.89 4.99 -17.96
CA THR A 104 -8.58 5.71 -16.71
C THR A 104 -8.92 7.18 -16.83
N VAL A 105 -8.51 7.81 -17.92
CA VAL A 105 -8.81 9.23 -18.18
C VAL A 105 -10.31 9.45 -18.26
N THR A 106 -11.02 8.59 -19.00
CA THR A 106 -12.47 8.65 -19.14
C THR A 106 -13.18 8.50 -17.81
N GLU A 107 -12.78 7.55 -16.97
CA GLU A 107 -13.36 7.35 -15.65
C GLU A 107 -13.21 8.60 -14.78
N LEU A 108 -12.01 9.17 -14.72
CA LEU A 108 -11.76 10.37 -13.93
C LEU A 108 -12.50 11.60 -14.46
N GLN A 109 -12.56 11.77 -15.78
CA GLN A 109 -13.29 12.86 -16.42
C GLN A 109 -14.80 12.78 -16.19
N ASN A 110 -15.38 11.58 -16.17
CA ASN A 110 -16.79 11.36 -15.84
C ASN A 110 -17.15 11.89 -14.44
N HIS A 111 -16.15 11.95 -13.56
CA HIS A 111 -16.26 12.50 -12.19
C HIS A 111 -15.74 13.94 -12.07
N ASN A 112 -15.47 14.63 -13.18
CA ASN A 112 -14.92 15.97 -13.22
C ASN A 112 -13.56 16.12 -12.53
N VAL A 113 -12.70 15.10 -12.64
CA VAL A 113 -11.31 15.15 -12.19
C VAL A 113 -10.44 15.57 -13.35
N GLU A 114 -9.65 16.61 -13.17
CA GLU A 114 -8.66 17.06 -14.13
C GLU A 114 -7.44 16.16 -14.06
N VAL A 115 -7.06 15.53 -15.18
CA VAL A 115 -5.86 14.73 -15.30
C VAL A 115 -4.74 15.58 -15.87
N ILE A 116 -3.77 15.91 -15.02
CA ILE A 116 -2.58 16.67 -15.41
C ILE A 116 -1.56 15.70 -16.05
N PRO A 117 -0.83 16.13 -17.10
CA PRO A 117 0.22 15.31 -17.68
C PRO A 117 1.17 14.75 -16.60
N ALA A 118 1.52 13.48 -16.74
CA ALA A 118 2.37 12.82 -15.76
C ALA A 118 3.74 13.48 -15.67
N ALA A 119 4.29 13.51 -14.47
CA ALA A 119 5.66 13.93 -14.25
C ALA A 119 6.64 12.91 -14.89
N PRO A 120 7.88 13.31 -15.19
CA PRO A 120 8.90 12.37 -15.63
C PRO A 120 9.03 11.21 -14.63
N ARG A 121 9.17 10.00 -15.16
CA ARG A 121 9.35 8.82 -14.31
C ARG A 121 10.68 8.86 -13.59
N VAL A 122 10.72 8.27 -12.41
CA VAL A 122 11.92 8.11 -11.60
C VAL A 122 12.28 6.63 -11.53
N GLU A 123 13.57 6.32 -11.63
CA GLU A 123 14.09 4.96 -11.59
C GLU A 123 15.05 4.86 -10.39
N ASP A 124 14.79 3.92 -9.50
CA ASP A 124 15.69 3.57 -8.40
C ASP A 124 15.96 2.06 -8.43
N PHE A 125 17.13 1.68 -8.87
CA PHE A 125 17.55 0.30 -9.02
C PHE A 125 18.23 -0.26 -7.77
N SER A 126 18.11 0.41 -6.64
CA SER A 126 18.61 -0.12 -5.37
C SER A 126 17.85 -1.37 -4.93
N ASP A 127 18.54 -2.28 -4.27
CA ASP A 127 17.90 -3.41 -3.63
C ASP A 127 17.11 -2.94 -2.40
N LEU A 128 15.82 -3.25 -2.36
CA LEU A 128 14.96 -2.89 -1.24
C LEU A 128 15.21 -3.78 -0.03
N SER A 129 15.36 -5.07 -0.26
CA SER A 129 15.68 -6.05 0.77
C SER A 129 15.89 -7.44 0.15
N LYS A 130 16.45 -8.38 0.94
CA LYS A 130 16.56 -9.80 0.55
C LYS A 130 15.32 -10.63 0.87
N GLY A 131 14.23 -10.01 1.29
CA GLY A 131 12.99 -10.68 1.71
C GLY A 131 11.74 -9.94 1.24
N PRO A 132 10.58 -10.37 1.70
CA PRO A 132 9.34 -9.67 1.41
C PRO A 132 9.41 -8.21 1.83
N VAL A 133 8.92 -7.33 0.96
CA VAL A 133 8.86 -5.89 1.20
C VAL A 133 7.47 -5.56 1.72
N ASN A 134 7.40 -5.06 2.94
CA ASN A 134 6.15 -4.57 3.53
C ASN A 134 5.95 -3.08 3.25
N ASP A 135 4.76 -2.58 3.54
CA ASP A 135 4.40 -1.19 3.30
C ASP A 135 5.31 -0.20 4.02
N LEU A 136 5.69 -0.48 5.26
CA LEU A 136 6.60 0.38 6.02
C LEU A 136 7.98 0.53 5.34
N THR A 137 8.47 -0.53 4.69
CA THR A 137 9.71 -0.46 3.89
C THR A 137 9.53 0.45 2.69
N ILE A 138 8.39 0.38 2.01
CA ILE A 138 8.05 1.26 0.89
C ILE A 138 7.97 2.72 1.35
N GLN A 139 7.27 2.99 2.45
CA GLN A 139 7.14 4.33 3.03
C GLN A 139 8.52 4.94 3.36
N ARG A 140 9.39 4.17 4.02
CA ARG A 140 10.76 4.63 4.33
C ARG A 140 11.55 4.99 3.07
N LYS A 141 11.43 4.15 2.03
CA LYS A 141 12.09 4.43 0.75
C LYS A 141 11.54 5.68 0.08
N LEU A 142 10.22 5.86 0.10
CA LEU A 142 9.57 7.05 -0.45
C LEU A 142 10.02 8.32 0.30
N VAL A 143 10.09 8.28 1.64
CA VAL A 143 10.61 9.38 2.47
C VAL A 143 12.07 9.70 2.14
N GLU A 144 12.92 8.67 2.00
CA GLU A 144 14.32 8.84 1.59
C GLU A 144 14.41 9.56 0.24
N MET A 145 13.66 9.11 -0.77
CA MET A 145 13.67 9.69 -2.11
C MET A 145 13.18 11.14 -2.13
N LEU A 146 12.17 11.46 -1.34
CA LEU A 146 11.67 12.83 -1.16
C LEU A 146 12.71 13.71 -0.46
N GLY A 147 13.33 13.21 0.61
CA GLY A 147 14.37 13.93 1.35
C GLY A 147 15.63 14.21 0.54
N ASN A 148 15.98 13.32 -0.37
CA ASN A 148 17.13 13.48 -1.27
C ASN A 148 16.80 14.25 -2.56
N HIS A 149 15.58 14.79 -2.68
CA HIS A 149 15.09 15.49 -3.88
C HIS A 149 15.15 14.64 -5.17
N ALA A 150 15.11 13.31 -5.04
CA ALA A 150 15.02 12.39 -6.17
C ALA A 150 13.62 12.39 -6.78
N LEU A 151 12.62 12.86 -6.03
CA LEU A 151 11.23 12.99 -6.45
C LEU A 151 10.79 14.45 -6.42
N PRO A 152 9.81 14.83 -7.25
CA PRO A 152 9.10 16.09 -7.07
C PRO A 152 8.51 16.16 -5.65
N PRO A 153 8.45 17.37 -5.03
CA PRO A 153 7.87 17.51 -3.70
C PRO A 153 6.36 17.14 -3.72
N PRO A 154 5.83 16.62 -2.60
CA PRO A 154 4.43 16.27 -2.50
C PRO A 154 3.54 17.52 -2.68
N ALA A 155 2.48 17.35 -3.47
CA ALA A 155 1.45 18.35 -3.67
C ALA A 155 0.06 17.72 -3.50
N ALA A 156 -0.94 18.55 -3.26
CA ALA A 156 -2.32 18.10 -3.03
C ALA A 156 -2.90 17.25 -4.17
N ASN A 157 -2.35 17.38 -5.37
CA ASN A 157 -2.77 16.69 -6.57
C ASN A 157 -1.77 15.62 -7.05
N THR A 158 -0.74 15.30 -6.27
CA THR A 158 0.30 14.34 -6.66
C THR A 158 0.00 12.94 -6.10
N ILE A 159 0.08 11.93 -6.95
CA ILE A 159 0.08 10.52 -6.57
C ILE A 159 1.38 9.87 -7.04
N TYR A 160 2.12 9.28 -6.11
CA TYR A 160 3.33 8.49 -6.41
C TYR A 160 2.93 7.05 -6.67
N VAL A 161 3.10 6.57 -7.90
CA VAL A 161 2.81 5.19 -8.27
C VAL A 161 4.10 4.41 -8.33
N ILE A 162 4.27 3.47 -7.40
CA ILE A 162 5.49 2.70 -7.18
C ILE A 162 5.34 1.33 -7.83
N PHE A 163 6.09 1.10 -8.90
CA PHE A 163 6.16 -0.17 -9.60
C PHE A 163 7.32 -0.98 -9.05
N LEU A 164 7.01 -2.08 -8.35
CA LEU A 164 8.05 -2.97 -7.82
C LEU A 164 8.63 -3.84 -8.91
N ALA A 165 9.94 -4.04 -8.89
CA ALA A 165 10.64 -4.85 -9.88
C ALA A 165 10.27 -6.34 -9.80
N PRO A 166 10.44 -7.09 -10.90
CA PRO A 166 10.35 -8.54 -10.89
C PRO A 166 11.20 -9.16 -9.78
N GLY A 167 10.66 -10.19 -9.12
CA GLY A 167 11.33 -10.88 -8.02
C GLY A 167 11.17 -10.24 -6.65
N ILE A 168 10.62 -9.03 -6.55
CA ILE A 168 10.27 -8.42 -5.27
C ILE A 168 8.90 -8.93 -4.85
N THR A 169 8.85 -9.65 -3.73
CA THR A 169 7.60 -10.04 -3.09
C THR A 169 7.12 -8.92 -2.18
N SER A 170 5.89 -8.47 -2.36
CA SER A 170 5.26 -7.46 -1.49
C SER A 170 4.26 -8.10 -0.53
N THR A 171 4.21 -7.59 0.69
CA THR A 171 3.27 -8.02 1.73
C THR A 171 2.57 -6.83 2.39
N LEU A 172 1.31 -7.03 2.78
CA LEU A 172 0.53 -6.15 3.65
C LEU A 172 0.04 -6.99 4.82
N GLY A 173 0.66 -6.84 6.00
CA GLY A 173 0.41 -7.75 7.11
C GLY A 173 0.58 -9.20 6.68
N ALA A 174 -0.48 -10.01 6.81
CA ALA A 174 -0.48 -11.42 6.40
C ALA A 174 -0.73 -11.64 4.90
N SER A 175 -1.19 -10.61 4.17
CA SER A 175 -1.57 -10.70 2.76
C SER A 175 -0.36 -10.58 1.84
N LYS A 176 -0.42 -11.26 0.69
CA LYS A 176 0.69 -11.35 -0.27
C LYS A 176 0.26 -10.89 -1.66
N ALA A 177 1.13 -10.11 -2.28
CA ALA A 177 0.96 -9.72 -3.67
C ALA A 177 0.88 -10.93 -4.61
N GLY A 178 0.02 -10.83 -5.60
CA GLY A 178 -0.23 -11.88 -6.60
C GLY A 178 -1.12 -13.02 -6.11
N ILE A 179 -1.42 -13.09 -4.81
CA ILE A 179 -2.33 -14.07 -4.19
C ILE A 179 -3.59 -13.35 -3.67
N ASP A 180 -3.40 -12.41 -2.78
CA ASP A 180 -4.49 -11.70 -2.11
C ASP A 180 -4.79 -10.35 -2.78
N TYR A 181 -3.75 -9.68 -3.29
CA TYR A 181 -3.89 -8.39 -3.97
C TYR A 181 -2.95 -8.25 -5.18
N ALA A 182 -3.35 -7.39 -6.11
CA ALA A 182 -2.58 -7.00 -7.30
C ALA A 182 -1.90 -5.63 -7.14
N ALA A 183 -2.51 -4.74 -6.39
CA ALA A 183 -1.99 -3.42 -6.02
C ALA A 183 -2.69 -2.95 -4.74
N TYR A 184 -2.18 -1.88 -4.15
CA TYR A 184 -2.81 -1.15 -3.06
C TYR A 184 -2.43 0.32 -3.11
N HIS A 185 -3.15 1.14 -2.37
CA HIS A 185 -2.79 2.54 -2.17
C HIS A 185 -2.91 2.92 -0.70
N ASN A 186 -2.19 3.96 -0.32
CA ASN A 186 -2.17 4.44 1.05
C ASN A 186 -1.72 5.91 1.10
N LEU A 187 -1.75 6.48 2.30
CA LEU A 187 -1.35 7.84 2.62
C LEU A 187 -0.29 7.81 3.72
N LEU A 188 0.79 8.54 3.54
CA LEU A 188 1.71 8.82 4.64
C LEU A 188 1.74 10.33 4.93
N HIS A 189 1.97 10.69 6.17
CA HIS A 189 2.18 12.06 6.58
C HIS A 189 3.68 12.33 6.73
N LEU A 190 4.18 13.32 5.98
CA LEU A 190 5.56 13.77 6.05
C LEU A 190 5.55 15.26 6.40
N ASP A 191 5.90 15.58 7.65
CA ASP A 191 5.77 16.92 8.22
C ASP A 191 4.34 17.46 8.07
N MET A 192 4.18 18.55 7.31
CA MET A 192 2.87 19.16 7.03
C MET A 192 2.24 18.70 5.72
N SER A 193 2.83 17.72 5.05
CA SER A 193 2.42 17.26 3.73
C SER A 193 1.81 15.87 3.79
N GLU A 194 0.76 15.68 3.01
CA GLU A 194 0.18 14.36 2.71
C GLU A 194 0.85 13.81 1.45
N VAL A 195 1.42 12.61 1.57
CA VAL A 195 2.05 11.88 0.48
C VAL A 195 1.17 10.71 0.10
N ARG A 196 0.43 10.86 -1.00
CA ARG A 196 -0.46 9.84 -1.53
C ARG A 196 0.32 8.92 -2.45
N TYR A 197 0.21 7.62 -2.25
CA TYR A 197 0.94 6.67 -3.07
C TYR A 197 0.13 5.40 -3.35
N ALA A 198 0.46 4.78 -4.46
CA ALA A 198 -0.01 3.44 -4.82
C ALA A 198 1.19 2.52 -5.06
N VAL A 199 1.09 1.27 -4.68
CA VAL A 199 2.12 0.25 -4.89
C VAL A 199 1.59 -0.82 -5.82
N VAL A 200 2.32 -1.07 -6.88
CA VAL A 200 1.97 -2.03 -7.93
C VAL A 200 3.08 -3.09 -8.00
N PRO A 201 2.91 -4.22 -7.33
CA PRO A 201 3.82 -5.35 -7.45
C PRO A 201 3.89 -5.86 -8.89
N TYR A 202 5.07 -6.33 -9.31
CA TYR A 202 5.25 -6.85 -10.66
C TYR A 202 4.30 -8.01 -10.95
N GLN A 203 3.70 -7.98 -12.15
CA GLN A 203 2.93 -9.07 -12.70
C GLN A 203 3.42 -9.37 -14.11
N GLU A 204 3.56 -10.65 -14.44
CA GLU A 204 4.03 -11.07 -15.77
C GLU A 204 3.04 -10.71 -16.89
N ASN A 205 1.75 -10.74 -16.56
CA ASN A 205 0.70 -10.33 -17.50
C ASN A 205 0.57 -8.80 -17.48
N ALA A 206 0.98 -8.17 -18.59
CA ALA A 206 0.98 -6.72 -18.73
C ALA A 206 -0.42 -6.09 -18.60
N ASP A 207 -1.46 -6.74 -19.11
CA ASP A 207 -2.82 -6.20 -19.04
C ASP A 207 -3.33 -6.20 -17.60
N ARG A 208 -3.03 -7.27 -16.84
CA ARG A 208 -3.34 -7.30 -15.40
C ARG A 208 -2.56 -6.27 -14.61
N HIS A 209 -1.28 -6.10 -14.91
CA HIS A 209 -0.43 -5.11 -14.28
C HIS A 209 -0.98 -3.70 -14.51
N ASN A 210 -1.30 -3.37 -15.76
CA ASN A 210 -1.90 -2.09 -16.15
C ASN A 210 -3.26 -1.87 -15.47
N ALA A 211 -4.11 -2.90 -15.45
CA ALA A 211 -5.42 -2.82 -14.81
C ALA A 211 -5.28 -2.56 -13.30
N ALA A 212 -4.37 -3.25 -12.63
CA ALA A 212 -4.11 -3.06 -11.21
C ALA A 212 -3.57 -1.64 -10.91
N ALA A 213 -2.62 -1.16 -11.71
CA ALA A 213 -2.06 0.19 -11.59
C ALA A 213 -3.14 1.26 -11.81
N SER A 214 -3.94 1.11 -12.87
CA SER A 214 -5.03 2.03 -13.20
C SER A 214 -6.09 2.06 -12.11
N GLN A 215 -6.47 0.90 -11.57
CA GLN A 215 -7.46 0.83 -10.49
C GLN A 215 -6.92 1.48 -9.22
N ALA A 216 -5.72 1.13 -8.76
CA ALA A 216 -5.12 1.72 -7.57
C ALA A 216 -4.97 3.25 -7.69
N PHE A 217 -4.65 3.75 -8.89
CA PHE A 217 -4.58 5.18 -9.16
C PHE A 217 -5.96 5.85 -9.03
N VAL A 218 -7.00 5.26 -9.63
CA VAL A 218 -8.38 5.77 -9.53
C VAL A 218 -8.86 5.71 -8.08
N ASP A 219 -8.65 4.59 -7.38
CA ASP A 219 -9.04 4.43 -5.99
C ASP A 219 -8.41 5.50 -5.09
N THR A 220 -7.11 5.82 -5.31
CA THR A 220 -6.43 6.91 -4.58
C THR A 220 -7.13 8.27 -4.76
N VAL A 221 -7.75 8.53 -5.91
CA VAL A 221 -8.48 9.80 -6.15
C VAL A 221 -9.75 9.90 -5.30
N PHE A 222 -10.41 8.77 -5.07
CA PHE A 222 -11.68 8.70 -4.35
C PHE A 222 -11.51 8.39 -2.86
N ASN A 223 -10.46 7.63 -2.51
CA ASN A 223 -10.13 7.28 -1.14
C ASN A 223 -8.60 7.37 -0.91
N PRO A 224 -8.02 8.58 -0.83
CA PRO A 224 -6.58 8.74 -0.76
C PRO A 224 -5.94 8.15 0.50
N THR A 225 -6.71 7.89 1.55
CA THR A 225 -6.21 7.28 2.79
C THR A 225 -5.99 5.77 2.67
N GLY A 226 -6.61 5.12 1.69
CA GLY A 226 -6.59 3.68 1.56
C GLY A 226 -7.31 2.94 2.69
N SER A 227 -8.09 3.64 3.52
CA SER A 227 -8.79 3.09 4.67
C SER A 227 -10.30 3.11 4.47
N PRO A 228 -11.08 2.20 5.10
CA PRO A 228 -12.54 2.26 5.06
C PRO A 228 -13.04 3.56 5.66
N ASN A 229 -13.93 4.25 4.96
CA ASN A 229 -14.64 5.44 5.45
C ASN A 229 -15.77 5.04 6.38
#